data_cc519e54b4ebf34985f494922e97927b
#
_entry.id   cc519e54b4ebf34985f494922e97927b
#
_cell.length_a   1.000
_cell.length_b   1.000
_cell.length_c   1.000
_cell.angle_alpha   90.00
_cell.angle_beta   90.00
_cell.angle_gamma   90.00
#
_symmetry.space_group_name_H-M   'P 1'
#
loop_
_entity.id
_entity.type
_entity.pdbx_description
1 polymer ?
#
loop_
_entity_poly.entity_id
_entity_poly.type
_entity_poly.pdbx_seq_one_letter_code
_entity_poly.pdbx_strand_id
1 'polypeptide(L)'
;MTTTYFRVMHTTGTYADALEAMGLAFFLDLLMPGRVQRVRDLGAYYQIELDGQLDPADWQIDDTQHQPGYPYFAAKKFSAIPEHYAYYDYEAEKQRNDSYWSRIKSLKNQKLLTDEMRQSLQADEPNPRHDLMKNMYVLQAFGSHNALLERISQEEPERFRAAIIEKLRAYAMISFTPVQTPSVDCVEIVDGKKEKKKKTVGKDKCFAPTLSAVQVFNPIVGKGVNRTKPTGTGLAGLPSTYVDWFSEYMRYIAIHKVANAYSVGDDIKFVVLLPADMPFYKLHQLGTDLVNIRIFKRTSCQIDIQASLGLAKRLLEHSRQKQEEVEEDLWLNTTPKEILDGLAVGYFKSLGTGKALTNIATIGLPGWFPIQTLEDVNDWLDILDEHQQITERLNEDHSEEADLLYRYRDFLSSGRLNDLLDFATGYGVFVFRQAARSDRLLRRLSENNLERLVTALNSRYSTIVHNEGFRAIADAIRRATVAEQYRRAKGQQVYEVRYGLLADLKRKAKSKKEFILLLGDFISSYNYENARRAELKKDSNDDWLRRPNIAESHIVDIIALIDEFGVEAVAMLLAAFGAAKRDEPQEKEDKKP
;
A
#
# COMPACT_ATOMS: atom_id res chain seq x y z
N MET A 1 11.96 9.19 -33.35
CA MET A 1 12.98 8.90 -32.33
C MET A 1 13.06 7.39 -32.21
N THR A 2 14.27 6.82 -32.13
CA THR A 2 14.44 5.36 -32.01
C THR A 2 14.31 5.00 -30.53
N THR A 3 13.41 4.09 -30.17
CA THR A 3 13.24 3.65 -28.78
C THR A 3 13.91 2.29 -28.58
N THR A 4 14.63 2.14 -27.50
CA THR A 4 15.28 0.89 -27.10
C THR A 4 14.50 0.26 -25.93
N TYR A 5 14.34 -1.06 -25.96
CA TYR A 5 13.63 -1.80 -24.94
C TYR A 5 14.52 -2.82 -24.26
N PHE A 6 14.41 -2.90 -22.94
CA PHE A 6 14.96 -3.96 -22.11
C PHE A 6 13.83 -4.77 -21.49
N ARG A 7 14.06 -6.06 -21.25
CA ARG A 7 13.06 -6.93 -20.61
C ARG A 7 13.67 -7.71 -19.46
N VAL A 8 12.89 -7.81 -18.40
CA VAL A 8 13.17 -8.66 -17.23
C VAL A 8 12.07 -9.70 -17.14
N MET A 9 12.41 -10.96 -17.34
CA MET A 9 11.45 -12.07 -17.34
C MET A 9 10.92 -12.33 -15.93
N HIS A 10 9.64 -12.71 -15.81
CA HIS A 10 9.04 -13.18 -14.54
C HIS A 10 9.54 -14.60 -14.21
N THR A 11 10.81 -14.72 -13.85
CA THR A 11 11.47 -16.01 -13.61
C THR A 11 11.19 -16.57 -12.23
N THR A 12 10.97 -15.72 -11.23
CA THR A 12 10.74 -16.13 -9.84
C THR A 12 9.27 -16.16 -9.50
N GLY A 13 8.41 -15.43 -10.22
CA GLY A 13 7.00 -15.21 -9.90
C GLY A 13 6.79 -14.52 -8.56
N THR A 14 7.76 -13.72 -8.10
CA THR A 14 7.73 -12.99 -6.84
C THR A 14 8.13 -11.53 -7.04
N TYR A 15 8.11 -10.75 -5.97
CA TYR A 15 8.57 -9.35 -6.04
C TYR A 15 10.06 -9.20 -6.43
N ALA A 16 10.82 -10.30 -6.46
CA ALA A 16 12.22 -10.27 -6.94
C ALA A 16 12.30 -9.83 -8.40
N ASP A 17 11.34 -10.22 -9.24
CA ASP A 17 11.32 -9.85 -10.66
C ASP A 17 11.01 -8.36 -10.82
N ALA A 18 10.08 -7.82 -10.02
CA ALA A 18 9.79 -6.39 -9.98
C ALA A 18 10.99 -5.57 -9.47
N LEU A 19 11.65 -6.03 -8.40
CA LEU A 19 12.87 -5.38 -7.89
C LEU A 19 13.98 -5.37 -8.96
N GLU A 20 14.17 -6.47 -9.69
CA GLU A 20 15.16 -6.56 -10.75
C GLU A 20 14.88 -5.57 -11.87
N ALA A 21 13.62 -5.48 -12.32
CA ALA A 21 13.21 -4.56 -13.38
C ALA A 21 13.37 -3.09 -12.97
N MET A 22 12.88 -2.73 -11.77
CA MET A 22 13.03 -1.37 -11.28
C MET A 22 14.50 -1.02 -11.02
N GLY A 23 15.28 -1.95 -10.48
CA GLY A 23 16.72 -1.77 -10.27
C GLY A 23 17.47 -1.57 -11.59
N LEU A 24 17.12 -2.33 -12.62
CA LEU A 24 17.66 -2.15 -13.96
C LEU A 24 17.29 -0.77 -14.53
N ALA A 25 16.06 -0.30 -14.33
CA ALA A 25 15.64 1.04 -14.76
C ALA A 25 16.47 2.14 -14.08
N PHE A 26 16.66 2.07 -12.75
CA PHE A 26 17.53 3.00 -12.02
C PHE A 26 18.99 2.92 -12.45
N PHE A 27 19.46 1.73 -12.75
CA PHE A 27 20.83 1.53 -13.22
C PHE A 27 21.04 2.10 -14.63
N LEU A 28 20.08 1.91 -15.53
CA LEU A 28 20.09 2.50 -16.88
C LEU A 28 20.04 4.03 -16.82
N ASP A 29 19.25 4.61 -15.91
CA ASP A 29 19.20 6.06 -15.71
C ASP A 29 20.53 6.60 -15.16
N LEU A 30 21.22 5.83 -14.30
CA LEU A 30 22.57 6.17 -13.85
C LEU A 30 23.57 6.20 -15.01
N LEU A 31 23.49 5.23 -15.93
CA LEU A 31 24.35 5.16 -17.11
C LEU A 31 24.02 6.24 -18.14
N MET A 32 22.76 6.56 -18.30
CA MET A 32 22.22 7.45 -19.33
C MET A 32 21.14 8.35 -18.72
N PRO A 33 21.52 9.39 -17.97
CA PRO A 33 20.60 10.21 -17.21
C PRO A 33 19.47 10.82 -18.08
N GLY A 34 18.23 10.70 -17.59
CA GLY A 34 17.04 11.26 -18.23
C GLY A 34 16.52 10.52 -19.46
N ARG A 35 17.13 9.39 -19.85
CA ARG A 35 16.69 8.62 -21.03
C ARG A 35 15.72 7.50 -20.72
N VAL A 36 15.63 7.02 -19.49
CA VAL A 36 14.64 6.02 -19.08
C VAL A 36 13.26 6.67 -19.00
N GLN A 37 12.33 6.16 -19.78
CA GLN A 37 11.00 6.74 -19.90
C GLN A 37 9.97 6.04 -19.00
N ARG A 38 9.97 4.68 -19.00
CA ARG A 38 8.85 3.93 -18.44
C ARG A 38 9.24 2.50 -18.07
N VAL A 39 8.54 1.94 -17.07
CA VAL A 39 8.57 0.52 -16.72
C VAL A 39 7.13 -0.01 -16.83
N ARG A 40 6.93 -1.08 -17.63
CA ARG A 40 5.63 -1.73 -17.84
C ARG A 40 5.67 -3.19 -17.45
N ASP A 41 4.63 -3.68 -16.81
CA ASP A 41 4.37 -5.11 -16.68
C ASP A 41 3.53 -5.60 -17.87
N LEU A 42 4.09 -6.53 -18.64
CA LEU A 42 3.43 -7.14 -19.79
C LEU A 42 2.99 -8.60 -19.49
N GLY A 43 2.91 -8.96 -18.22
CA GLY A 43 2.45 -10.26 -17.74
C GLY A 43 3.51 -11.37 -17.80
N ALA A 44 4.28 -11.49 -18.89
CA ALA A 44 5.36 -12.45 -19.00
C ALA A 44 6.74 -11.85 -18.60
N TYR A 45 6.87 -10.55 -18.68
CA TYR A 45 8.09 -9.81 -18.37
C TYR A 45 7.78 -8.35 -18.10
N TYR A 46 8.66 -7.69 -17.37
CA TYR A 46 8.73 -6.24 -17.29
C TYR A 46 9.49 -5.68 -18.48
N GLN A 47 8.94 -4.65 -19.12
CA GLN A 47 9.59 -3.89 -20.17
C GLN A 47 10.05 -2.54 -19.64
N ILE A 48 11.31 -2.20 -19.90
CA ILE A 48 11.89 -0.89 -19.62
C ILE A 48 12.10 -0.18 -20.94
N GLU A 49 11.56 1.01 -21.06
CA GLU A 49 11.62 1.86 -22.25
C GLU A 49 12.71 2.93 -22.10
N LEU A 50 13.62 3.00 -23.07
CA LEU A 50 14.71 3.95 -23.13
C LEU A 50 14.60 4.80 -24.40
N ASP A 51 14.65 6.11 -24.26
CA ASP A 51 14.70 7.02 -25.40
C ASP A 51 16.07 6.98 -26.09
N GLY A 52 16.05 6.86 -27.43
CA GLY A 52 17.22 6.82 -28.27
C GLY A 52 17.85 5.41 -28.41
N GLN A 53 18.96 5.37 -29.13
CA GLN A 53 19.77 4.15 -29.31
C GLN A 53 20.69 3.95 -28.11
N LEU A 54 20.92 2.68 -27.77
CA LEU A 54 21.92 2.32 -26.78
C LEU A 54 23.29 2.29 -27.42
N ASP A 55 24.10 3.30 -27.16
CA ASP A 55 25.54 3.28 -27.50
C ASP A 55 26.34 3.19 -26.19
N PRO A 56 27.12 2.13 -26.00
CA PRO A 56 28.02 2.01 -24.85
C PRO A 56 29.07 3.12 -24.75
N ALA A 57 29.35 3.85 -25.85
CA ALA A 57 30.22 5.00 -25.81
C ALA A 57 29.64 6.20 -25.06
N ASP A 58 28.30 6.30 -25.03
CA ASP A 58 27.58 7.39 -24.32
C ASP A 58 27.45 7.12 -22.82
N TRP A 59 27.86 5.96 -22.33
CA TRP A 59 27.66 5.61 -20.93
C TRP A 59 28.60 6.38 -20.01
N GLN A 60 28.00 7.00 -19.01
CA GLN A 60 28.71 7.75 -17.99
C GLN A 60 29.14 6.81 -16.86
N ILE A 61 30.12 5.95 -17.12
CA ILE A 61 30.72 5.09 -16.10
C ILE A 61 32.14 5.63 -15.80
N ASP A 62 32.27 6.40 -14.76
CA ASP A 62 33.55 6.79 -14.20
C ASP A 62 33.68 6.29 -12.74
N ASP A 63 34.84 6.49 -12.14
CA ASP A 63 35.14 6.03 -10.78
C ASP A 63 34.22 6.65 -9.72
N THR A 64 33.67 7.83 -9.97
CA THR A 64 32.76 8.53 -9.07
C THR A 64 31.32 8.09 -9.26
N GLN A 65 30.96 7.55 -10.41
CA GLN A 65 29.62 7.13 -10.80
C GLN A 65 29.37 5.64 -10.58
N HIS A 66 30.35 4.85 -10.16
CA HIS A 66 30.15 3.47 -9.75
C HIS A 66 29.28 3.33 -8.48
N GLN A 67 28.92 4.47 -7.86
CA GLN A 67 27.99 4.51 -6.75
C GLN A 67 26.56 4.36 -7.27
N PRO A 68 25.91 3.22 -7.08
CA PRO A 68 24.59 2.95 -7.64
C PRO A 68 23.46 3.66 -6.87
N GLY A 69 23.72 4.80 -6.26
CA GLY A 69 22.75 5.61 -5.54
C GLY A 69 22.17 4.96 -4.27
N TYR A 70 22.87 3.96 -3.71
CA TYR A 70 22.55 3.37 -2.41
C TYR A 70 23.79 3.38 -1.49
N PRO A 71 23.60 3.42 -0.16
CA PRO A 71 24.71 3.58 0.75
C PRO A 71 25.51 2.29 0.95
N TYR A 72 26.80 2.43 1.13
CA TYR A 72 27.64 1.42 1.78
C TYR A 72 27.18 1.27 3.23
N PHE A 73 27.02 0.05 3.70
CA PHE A 73 26.47 -0.20 5.02
C PHE A 73 27.59 -0.38 6.06
N ALA A 74 27.81 0.65 6.87
CA ALA A 74 28.81 0.59 7.93
C ALA A 74 28.23 -0.06 9.19
N ALA A 75 28.89 -1.13 9.64
CA ALA A 75 28.64 -1.78 10.92
C ALA A 75 29.98 -2.24 11.53
N LYS A 76 30.01 -2.52 12.84
CA LYS A 76 31.22 -2.90 13.60
C LYS A 76 32.11 -3.99 12.98
N LYS A 77 31.57 -4.78 12.05
CA LYS A 77 32.28 -5.88 11.39
C LYS A 77 33.01 -5.47 10.11
N PHE A 78 32.84 -4.26 9.66
CA PHE A 78 33.44 -3.79 8.41
C PHE A 78 34.62 -2.86 8.77
N SER A 79 35.72 -3.09 8.11
CA SER A 79 36.93 -2.28 8.21
C SER A 79 36.77 -0.92 7.50
N ALA A 80 37.62 -0.39 6.77
CA ALA A 80 37.50 0.93 6.15
C ALA A 80 36.35 1.04 5.14
N ILE A 81 35.59 2.15 5.20
CA ILE A 81 34.60 2.53 4.18
C ILE A 81 35.38 3.20 3.04
N PRO A 82 35.17 2.83 1.75
CA PRO A 82 35.78 3.53 0.64
C PRO A 82 35.38 5.02 0.63
N GLU A 83 36.35 5.92 0.48
CA GLU A 83 36.14 7.37 0.61
C GLU A 83 35.08 7.95 -0.33
N HIS A 84 34.91 7.36 -1.50
CA HIS A 84 33.99 7.82 -2.54
C HIS A 84 32.58 7.21 -2.47
N TYR A 85 32.30 6.33 -1.48
CA TYR A 85 30.96 5.78 -1.29
C TYR A 85 30.16 6.58 -0.25
N ALA A 86 28.92 6.94 -0.60
CA ALA A 86 27.93 7.29 0.42
C ALA A 86 27.68 6.09 1.33
N TYR A 87 27.61 6.29 2.63
CA TYR A 87 27.39 5.19 3.55
C TYR A 87 26.27 5.46 4.54
N TYR A 88 25.68 4.38 5.05
CA TYR A 88 24.72 4.40 6.13
C TYR A 88 25.38 3.88 7.39
N ASP A 89 25.56 4.77 8.38
CA ASP A 89 26.11 4.40 9.69
C ASP A 89 25.01 3.79 10.56
N TYR A 90 24.95 2.47 10.60
CA TYR A 90 23.94 1.75 11.35
C TYR A 90 24.00 2.01 12.86
N GLU A 91 25.19 2.07 13.45
CA GLU A 91 25.32 2.23 14.91
C GLU A 91 24.93 3.65 15.37
N ALA A 92 25.30 4.67 14.60
CA ALA A 92 24.88 6.05 14.86
C ALA A 92 23.35 6.22 14.71
N GLU A 93 22.77 5.71 13.64
CA GLU A 93 21.33 5.79 13.42
C GLU A 93 20.53 4.94 14.42
N LYS A 94 21.05 3.81 14.87
CA LYS A 94 20.45 3.03 15.95
C LYS A 94 20.40 3.81 17.26
N GLN A 95 21.50 4.45 17.64
CA GLN A 95 21.54 5.28 18.86
C GLN A 95 20.54 6.44 18.76
N ARG A 96 20.45 7.11 17.61
CA ARG A 96 19.48 8.17 17.35
C ARG A 96 18.04 7.66 17.47
N ASN A 97 17.72 6.53 16.84
CA ASN A 97 16.42 5.88 16.90
C ASN A 97 16.02 5.51 18.34
N ASP A 98 16.92 4.86 19.09
CA ASP A 98 16.66 4.42 20.45
C ASP A 98 16.46 5.62 21.41
N SER A 99 17.24 6.68 21.24
CA SER A 99 17.12 7.92 22.01
C SER A 99 15.78 8.64 21.71
N TYR A 100 15.43 8.78 20.45
CA TYR A 100 14.18 9.41 20.01
C TYR A 100 12.95 8.70 20.60
N TRP A 101 12.85 7.39 20.40
CA TRP A 101 11.70 6.63 20.88
C TRP A 101 11.62 6.52 22.39
N SER A 102 12.75 6.50 23.09
CA SER A 102 12.79 6.56 24.56
C SER A 102 12.23 7.89 25.05
N ARG A 103 12.59 9.01 24.41
CA ARG A 103 12.08 10.34 24.73
C ARG A 103 10.57 10.45 24.47
N ILE A 104 10.10 9.98 23.30
CA ILE A 104 8.66 9.95 22.96
C ILE A 104 7.89 9.12 23.98
N LYS A 105 8.38 7.95 24.36
CA LYS A 105 7.75 7.09 25.38
C LYS A 105 7.65 7.77 26.74
N SER A 106 8.70 8.44 27.16
CA SER A 106 8.73 9.19 28.42
C SER A 106 7.69 10.31 28.42
N LEU A 107 7.65 11.15 27.38
CA LEU A 107 6.69 12.24 27.23
C LEU A 107 5.24 11.73 27.21
N LYS A 108 5.01 10.61 26.52
CA LYS A 108 3.68 9.97 26.48
C LYS A 108 3.24 9.48 27.87
N ASN A 109 4.13 8.85 28.62
CA ASN A 109 3.84 8.37 29.98
C ASN A 109 3.53 9.52 30.94
N GLN A 110 4.19 10.66 30.76
CA GLN A 110 3.98 11.87 31.56
C GLN A 110 2.79 12.70 31.07
N LYS A 111 2.09 12.28 29.99
CA LYS A 111 0.98 13.02 29.33
C LYS A 111 1.39 14.41 28.80
N LEU A 112 2.67 14.62 28.53
CA LEU A 112 3.25 15.87 28.03
C LEU A 112 3.44 15.90 26.50
N LEU A 113 3.08 14.84 25.77
CA LEU A 113 3.27 14.75 24.33
C LEU A 113 2.16 15.52 23.60
N THR A 114 2.36 16.81 23.38
CA THR A 114 1.51 17.67 22.53
C THR A 114 2.01 17.67 21.08
N ASP A 115 1.20 18.23 20.17
CA ASP A 115 1.59 18.36 18.75
C ASP A 115 2.75 19.36 18.58
N GLU A 116 2.80 20.43 19.38
CA GLU A 116 3.92 21.38 19.42
C GLU A 116 5.23 20.68 19.86
N MET A 117 5.13 19.83 20.90
CA MET A 117 6.28 19.05 21.36
C MET A 117 6.76 18.06 20.28
N ARG A 118 5.85 17.45 19.52
CA ARG A 118 6.22 16.60 18.38
C ARG A 118 6.96 17.37 17.30
N GLN A 119 6.49 18.58 16.97
CA GLN A 119 7.17 19.44 16.00
C GLN A 119 8.59 19.83 16.46
N SER A 120 8.75 20.14 17.75
CA SER A 120 10.08 20.45 18.30
C SER A 120 11.06 19.28 18.24
N LEU A 121 10.55 18.03 18.22
CA LEU A 121 11.36 16.81 18.12
C LEU A 121 11.61 16.35 16.67
N GLN A 122 11.07 17.06 15.67
CA GLN A 122 11.18 16.64 14.27
C GLN A 122 12.64 16.58 13.78
N ALA A 123 13.51 17.47 14.27
CA ALA A 123 14.93 17.46 13.95
C ALA A 123 15.67 16.22 14.47
N ASP A 124 15.18 15.62 15.55
CA ASP A 124 15.74 14.42 16.17
C ASP A 124 15.15 13.12 15.59
N GLU A 125 14.18 13.19 14.69
CA GLU A 125 13.57 11.99 14.09
C GLU A 125 14.64 11.11 13.43
N PRO A 126 14.58 9.78 13.65
CA PRO A 126 15.47 8.86 12.98
C PRO A 126 15.22 8.84 11.47
N ASN A 127 16.24 8.42 10.72
CA ASN A 127 16.11 8.25 9.29
C ASN A 127 14.89 7.36 8.96
N PRO A 128 13.96 7.77 8.09
CA PRO A 128 12.78 6.97 7.74
C PRO A 128 13.12 5.56 7.23
N ARG A 129 14.32 5.38 6.68
CA ARG A 129 14.85 4.09 6.22
C ARG A 129 15.44 3.22 7.34
N HIS A 130 15.49 3.70 8.58
CA HIS A 130 16.15 2.95 9.65
C HIS A 130 15.57 1.54 9.84
N ASP A 131 14.25 1.39 9.77
CA ASP A 131 13.61 0.07 9.91
C ASP A 131 14.03 -0.89 8.78
N LEU A 132 14.11 -0.41 7.53
CA LEU A 132 14.61 -1.21 6.41
C LEU A 132 16.06 -1.63 6.66
N MET A 133 16.93 -0.69 7.00
CA MET A 133 18.35 -0.94 7.26
C MET A 133 18.59 -1.89 8.45
N LYS A 134 17.83 -1.71 9.53
CA LYS A 134 17.81 -2.63 10.67
C LYS A 134 17.44 -4.05 10.26
N ASN A 135 16.43 -4.19 9.42
CA ASN A 135 15.98 -5.51 8.96
C ASN A 135 16.98 -6.14 8.00
N MET A 136 17.61 -5.38 7.12
CA MET A 136 18.70 -5.85 6.27
C MET A 136 19.93 -6.28 7.10
N TYR A 137 20.23 -5.57 8.19
CA TYR A 137 21.28 -5.95 9.12
C TYR A 137 20.97 -7.29 9.80
N VAL A 138 19.76 -7.45 10.35
CA VAL A 138 19.32 -8.70 11.00
C VAL A 138 19.35 -9.88 10.04
N LEU A 139 18.97 -9.66 8.79
CA LEU A 139 18.98 -10.67 7.74
C LEU A 139 20.38 -10.87 7.11
N GLN A 140 21.38 -10.12 7.54
CA GLN A 140 22.75 -10.12 7.02
C GLN A 140 22.81 -9.90 5.50
N ALA A 141 21.87 -9.12 4.98
CA ALA A 141 21.69 -8.92 3.54
C ALA A 141 22.77 -8.02 2.92
N PHE A 142 23.35 -7.13 3.72
CA PHE A 142 24.27 -6.09 3.25
C PHE A 142 25.71 -6.60 3.01
N GLY A 143 26.15 -7.64 3.74
CA GLY A 143 27.56 -8.06 3.72
C GLY A 143 28.11 -8.47 2.37
N SER A 144 27.34 -9.24 1.60
CA SER A 144 27.75 -9.66 0.25
C SER A 144 27.73 -8.51 -0.75
N HIS A 145 26.84 -7.54 -0.57
CA HIS A 145 26.76 -6.36 -1.44
C HIS A 145 27.85 -5.33 -1.12
N ASN A 146 28.19 -5.15 0.16
CA ASN A 146 29.38 -4.36 0.53
C ASN A 146 30.65 -4.96 -0.12
N ALA A 147 30.82 -6.28 -0.03
CA ALA A 147 31.96 -6.96 -0.65
C ALA A 147 31.97 -6.80 -2.19
N LEU A 148 30.79 -6.76 -2.82
CA LEU A 148 30.69 -6.45 -4.26
C LEU A 148 31.13 -5.01 -4.55
N LEU A 149 30.64 -4.04 -3.76
CA LEU A 149 31.03 -2.63 -3.92
C LEU A 149 32.52 -2.40 -3.72
N GLU A 150 33.12 -3.03 -2.69
CA GLU A 150 34.57 -3.00 -2.48
C GLU A 150 35.33 -3.56 -3.69
N ARG A 151 34.85 -4.67 -4.23
CA ARG A 151 35.47 -5.28 -5.41
C ARG A 151 35.35 -4.40 -6.65
N ILE A 152 34.20 -3.79 -6.90
CA ILE A 152 34.01 -2.84 -8.00
C ILE A 152 34.98 -1.66 -7.87
N SER A 153 35.19 -1.12 -6.67
CA SER A 153 36.10 0.01 -6.43
C SER A 153 37.58 -0.33 -6.62
N GLN A 154 37.93 -1.62 -6.51
CA GLN A 154 39.30 -2.12 -6.66
C GLN A 154 39.61 -2.67 -8.08
N GLU A 155 38.58 -2.93 -8.87
CA GLU A 155 38.72 -3.45 -10.24
C GLU A 155 38.94 -2.27 -11.20
N GLU A 156 39.57 -2.59 -12.34
CA GLU A 156 39.72 -1.60 -13.40
C GLU A 156 38.36 -1.23 -14.01
N PRO A 157 38.07 0.08 -14.22
CA PRO A 157 36.78 0.52 -14.75
C PRO A 157 36.37 -0.14 -16.05
N GLU A 158 37.34 -0.44 -16.95
CA GLU A 158 37.09 -1.09 -18.21
C GLU A 158 36.57 -2.53 -18.04
N ARG A 159 37.05 -3.26 -17.04
CA ARG A 159 36.57 -4.64 -16.75
C ARG A 159 35.12 -4.63 -16.26
N PHE A 160 34.81 -3.71 -15.37
CA PHE A 160 33.45 -3.54 -14.87
C PHE A 160 32.50 -3.13 -16.00
N ARG A 161 32.90 -2.15 -16.81
CA ARG A 161 32.17 -1.70 -18.00
C ARG A 161 31.91 -2.84 -18.97
N ALA A 162 32.91 -3.65 -19.29
CA ALA A 162 32.79 -4.80 -20.19
C ALA A 162 31.79 -5.85 -19.65
N ALA A 163 31.86 -6.14 -18.34
CA ALA A 163 30.93 -7.06 -17.70
C ALA A 163 29.49 -6.55 -17.71
N ILE A 164 29.26 -5.24 -17.47
CA ILE A 164 27.93 -4.61 -17.56
C ILE A 164 27.40 -4.71 -19.01
N ILE A 165 28.19 -4.40 -20.01
CA ILE A 165 27.77 -4.47 -21.40
C ILE A 165 27.30 -5.89 -21.75
N GLU A 166 28.05 -6.90 -21.34
CA GLU A 166 27.66 -8.30 -21.54
C GLU A 166 26.34 -8.64 -20.87
N LYS A 167 26.16 -8.22 -19.62
CA LYS A 167 24.91 -8.42 -18.86
C LYS A 167 23.74 -7.70 -19.51
N LEU A 168 23.88 -6.42 -19.85
CA LEU A 168 22.81 -5.64 -20.47
C LEU A 168 22.35 -6.20 -21.81
N ARG A 169 23.22 -6.85 -22.55
CA ARG A 169 22.86 -7.57 -23.81
C ARG A 169 21.81 -8.66 -23.54
N ALA A 170 21.88 -9.34 -22.42
CA ALA A 170 20.92 -10.39 -22.09
C ALA A 170 19.51 -9.82 -21.83
N TYR A 171 19.41 -8.56 -21.40
CA TYR A 171 18.14 -7.87 -21.18
C TYR A 171 17.63 -7.10 -22.40
N ALA A 172 18.52 -6.67 -23.29
CA ALA A 172 18.16 -5.87 -24.46
C ALA A 172 17.35 -6.68 -25.48
N MET A 173 16.33 -6.06 -26.05
CA MET A 173 15.49 -6.61 -27.11
C MET A 173 16.08 -6.32 -28.50
N ILE A 174 17.22 -5.63 -28.57
CA ILE A 174 17.94 -5.30 -29.79
C ILE A 174 19.38 -5.76 -29.66
N SER A 175 20.04 -6.00 -30.82
CA SER A 175 21.50 -6.21 -30.88
C SER A 175 22.19 -4.85 -30.88
N PHE A 176 23.21 -4.69 -30.05
CA PHE A 176 24.10 -3.54 -30.09
C PHE A 176 25.56 -3.99 -30.34
N THR A 177 26.32 -3.11 -30.95
CA THR A 177 27.70 -3.39 -31.35
C THR A 177 28.58 -3.71 -30.14
N PRO A 178 29.32 -4.81 -30.12
CA PRO A 178 30.22 -5.10 -29.02
C PRO A 178 31.33 -4.05 -28.96
N VAL A 179 31.50 -3.44 -27.81
CA VAL A 179 32.73 -2.71 -27.52
C VAL A 179 33.85 -3.72 -27.43
N GLN A 180 35.02 -3.40 -28.01
CA GLN A 180 36.19 -4.25 -27.86
C GLN A 180 36.56 -4.36 -26.39
N THR A 181 36.41 -5.55 -25.84
CA THR A 181 36.80 -5.82 -24.47
C THR A 181 38.32 -5.85 -24.37
N PRO A 182 38.94 -5.15 -23.43
CA PRO A 182 40.39 -5.25 -23.20
C PRO A 182 40.77 -6.71 -22.91
N SER A 183 41.87 -7.16 -23.51
CA SER A 183 42.40 -8.51 -23.27
C SER A 183 43.15 -8.53 -21.94
N VAL A 184 42.50 -8.77 -20.85
CA VAL A 184 43.12 -8.83 -19.52
C VAL A 184 43.08 -10.27 -19.00
N ASP A 185 44.21 -10.79 -18.56
CA ASP A 185 44.29 -12.08 -17.90
C ASP A 185 43.78 -11.94 -16.46
N CYS A 186 42.73 -12.67 -16.11
CA CYS A 186 42.18 -12.67 -14.78
C CYS A 186 42.67 -13.84 -13.96
N VAL A 187 43.01 -13.54 -12.72
CA VAL A 187 43.45 -14.55 -11.76
C VAL A 187 42.38 -14.67 -10.68
N GLU A 188 41.67 -15.78 -10.68
CA GLU A 188 40.74 -16.09 -9.61
C GLU A 188 41.49 -16.75 -8.44
N ILE A 189 41.27 -16.20 -7.23
CA ILE A 189 41.80 -16.83 -6.01
C ILE A 189 40.74 -17.83 -5.52
N VAL A 190 41.01 -19.11 -5.74
CA VAL A 190 40.14 -20.19 -5.24
C VAL A 190 40.62 -20.59 -3.85
N ASP A 191 39.83 -20.36 -2.81
CA ASP A 191 40.10 -20.87 -1.47
C ASP A 191 39.85 -22.38 -1.41
N GLY A 192 40.91 -23.15 -1.57
CA GLY A 192 40.93 -24.56 -1.18
C GLY A 192 41.29 -24.70 0.30
N LYS A 193 40.77 -25.72 0.98
CA LYS A 193 40.86 -25.94 2.43
C LYS A 193 42.31 -25.94 3.04
N LYS A 194 43.36 -25.84 2.25
CA LYS A 194 44.74 -25.79 2.75
C LYS A 194 45.71 -24.92 1.94
N GLU A 195 45.39 -24.45 0.75
CA GLU A 195 46.25 -23.55 -0.04
C GLU A 195 45.42 -22.66 -0.97
N LYS A 196 45.74 -21.35 -1.00
CA LYS A 196 45.20 -20.43 -2.02
C LYS A 196 45.86 -20.76 -3.34
N LYS A 197 45.11 -21.41 -4.24
CA LYS A 197 45.56 -21.66 -5.61
C LYS A 197 45.08 -20.54 -6.53
N LYS A 198 46.01 -19.88 -7.19
CA LYS A 198 45.72 -18.97 -8.29
C LYS A 198 45.36 -19.80 -9.52
N LYS A 199 44.15 -19.64 -10.04
CA LYS A 199 43.72 -20.28 -11.28
C LYS A 199 43.50 -19.20 -12.32
N THR A 200 44.16 -19.29 -13.44
CA THR A 200 43.88 -18.43 -14.60
C THR A 200 42.53 -18.81 -15.18
N VAL A 201 41.61 -17.86 -15.19
CA VAL A 201 40.26 -18.04 -15.73
C VAL A 201 40.21 -17.33 -17.07
N GLY A 202 39.53 -17.93 -18.06
CA GLY A 202 39.41 -17.34 -19.40
C GLY A 202 38.80 -15.94 -19.35
N LYS A 203 39.13 -15.11 -20.32
CA LYS A 203 38.79 -13.68 -20.45
C LYS A 203 37.31 -13.35 -20.15
N ASP A 204 36.41 -14.27 -20.47
CA ASP A 204 34.93 -14.07 -20.33
C ASP A 204 34.43 -14.20 -18.89
N LYS A 205 35.28 -14.53 -17.92
CA LYS A 205 34.91 -14.75 -16.51
C LYS A 205 35.61 -13.82 -15.51
N CYS A 206 36.20 -12.76 -16.01
CA CYS A 206 37.02 -11.88 -15.19
C CYS A 206 36.26 -11.13 -14.09
N PHE A 207 34.99 -10.83 -14.29
CA PHE A 207 34.13 -10.19 -13.31
C PHE A 207 32.93 -11.08 -12.99
N ALA A 208 33.14 -12.09 -12.18
CA ALA A 208 32.09 -12.96 -11.66
C ALA A 208 32.12 -12.97 -10.12
N PRO A 209 31.58 -11.96 -9.47
CA PRO A 209 31.56 -11.94 -8.01
C PRO A 209 30.65 -13.04 -7.49
N THR A 210 31.10 -13.73 -6.46
CA THR A 210 30.29 -14.73 -5.76
C THR A 210 29.36 -14.01 -4.82
N LEU A 211 28.11 -13.77 -5.24
CA LEU A 211 27.09 -13.26 -4.34
C LEU A 211 26.33 -14.42 -3.68
N SER A 212 26.16 -14.34 -2.37
CA SER A 212 25.19 -15.17 -1.68
C SER A 212 23.80 -14.64 -1.97
N ALA A 213 22.90 -15.51 -2.40
CA ALA A 213 21.50 -15.13 -2.58
C ALA A 213 20.89 -14.70 -1.26
N VAL A 214 20.23 -13.56 -1.26
CA VAL A 214 19.64 -12.93 -0.08
C VAL A 214 18.12 -13.03 -0.12
N GLN A 215 17.54 -13.73 0.85
CA GLN A 215 16.09 -14.02 0.88
C GLN A 215 15.21 -12.77 0.82
N VAL A 216 15.66 -11.63 1.34
CA VAL A 216 14.87 -10.39 1.33
C VAL A 216 14.69 -9.81 -0.08
N PHE A 217 15.67 -9.99 -0.97
CA PHE A 217 15.55 -9.55 -2.37
C PHE A 217 15.05 -10.65 -3.28
N ASN A 218 15.31 -11.91 -2.91
CA ASN A 218 14.97 -13.07 -3.70
C ASN A 218 14.27 -14.12 -2.83
N PRO A 219 12.94 -14.08 -2.75
CA PRO A 219 12.16 -14.95 -1.88
C PRO A 219 12.28 -16.44 -2.16
N ILE A 220 12.67 -16.83 -3.37
CA ILE A 220 12.82 -18.27 -3.72
C ILE A 220 14.05 -18.91 -3.08
N VAL A 221 14.99 -18.11 -2.56
CA VAL A 221 16.19 -18.60 -1.90
C VAL A 221 16.03 -18.61 -0.38
N GLY A 222 16.68 -19.51 0.32
CA GLY A 222 16.67 -19.58 1.76
C GLY A 222 15.58 -20.46 2.39
N LYS A 223 15.31 -20.27 3.69
CA LYS A 223 14.30 -21.02 4.46
C LYS A 223 12.94 -20.35 4.31
N GLY A 224 11.89 -21.11 4.04
CA GLY A 224 10.51 -20.59 3.99
C GLY A 224 9.62 -21.26 2.96
N VAL A 225 8.52 -20.60 2.62
CA VAL A 225 7.41 -21.15 1.82
C VAL A 225 7.84 -21.61 0.43
N ASN A 226 8.74 -20.88 -0.21
CA ASN A 226 9.13 -21.14 -1.60
C ASN A 226 10.47 -21.86 -1.75
N ARG A 227 10.86 -22.61 -0.74
CA ARG A 227 12.14 -23.30 -0.72
C ARG A 227 12.18 -24.45 -1.73
N THR A 228 13.00 -24.32 -2.77
CA THR A 228 13.55 -25.48 -3.48
C THR A 228 14.51 -26.19 -2.53
N LYS A 229 14.41 -27.53 -2.38
CA LYS A 229 15.31 -28.28 -1.51
C LYS A 229 16.76 -27.93 -1.85
N PRO A 230 17.56 -27.44 -0.89
CA PRO A 230 18.97 -27.28 -1.12
C PRO A 230 19.57 -28.69 -1.32
N THR A 231 20.36 -28.83 -2.33
CA THR A 231 21.13 -30.04 -2.56
C THR A 231 22.14 -30.20 -1.42
N GLY A 232 21.86 -31.12 -0.50
CA GLY A 232 22.85 -31.86 0.27
C GLY A 232 23.65 -31.18 1.40
N THR A 233 23.67 -29.88 1.56
CA THR A 233 24.60 -29.23 2.51
C THR A 233 23.97 -28.65 3.78
N GLY A 234 22.66 -28.74 3.95
CA GLY A 234 22.00 -28.18 5.14
C GLY A 234 22.09 -26.66 5.30
N LEU A 235 22.79 -25.96 4.43
CA LEU A 235 22.95 -24.51 4.42
C LEU A 235 21.77 -23.81 3.74
N ALA A 236 21.41 -22.66 4.28
CA ALA A 236 20.18 -21.95 3.99
C ALA A 236 20.28 -21.03 2.77
N GLY A 237 20.83 -21.46 1.65
CA GLY A 237 20.90 -20.65 0.45
C GLY A 237 21.09 -21.50 -0.81
N LEU A 238 20.62 -21.00 -1.95
CA LEU A 238 21.04 -21.56 -3.23
C LEU A 238 22.54 -21.33 -3.40
N PRO A 239 23.28 -22.30 -3.95
CA PRO A 239 24.68 -22.07 -4.35
C PRO A 239 24.77 -20.86 -5.28
N SER A 240 25.85 -20.09 -5.18
CA SER A 240 26.12 -18.94 -6.05
C SER A 240 26.02 -19.23 -7.55
N THR A 241 26.15 -20.50 -7.95
CA THR A 241 25.98 -20.96 -9.34
C THR A 241 24.55 -20.81 -9.88
N TYR A 242 23.55 -20.68 -9.01
CA TYR A 242 22.15 -20.49 -9.39
C TYR A 242 21.69 -19.03 -9.31
N VAL A 243 22.58 -18.13 -8.89
CA VAL A 243 22.27 -16.71 -8.69
C VAL A 243 23.16 -15.90 -9.62
N ASP A 244 22.52 -15.19 -10.54
CA ASP A 244 23.25 -14.21 -11.33
C ASP A 244 23.58 -12.99 -10.47
N TRP A 245 24.87 -12.63 -10.40
CA TRP A 245 25.31 -11.50 -9.58
C TRP A 245 24.69 -10.18 -10.01
N PHE A 246 24.47 -9.99 -11.31
CA PHE A 246 23.94 -8.74 -11.85
C PHE A 246 22.45 -8.58 -11.50
N SER A 247 21.65 -9.65 -11.62
CA SER A 247 20.25 -9.65 -11.16
C SER A 247 20.13 -9.31 -9.66
N GLU A 248 20.96 -9.93 -8.81
CA GLU A 248 20.96 -9.60 -7.37
C GLU A 248 21.42 -8.16 -7.10
N TYR A 249 22.36 -7.65 -7.90
CA TYR A 249 22.82 -6.28 -7.82
C TYR A 249 21.72 -5.29 -8.21
N MET A 250 20.95 -5.57 -9.26
CA MET A 250 19.77 -4.77 -9.64
C MET A 250 18.72 -4.77 -8.51
N ARG A 251 18.41 -5.93 -7.95
CA ARG A 251 17.48 -6.05 -6.82
C ARG A 251 17.95 -5.25 -5.62
N TYR A 252 19.23 -5.24 -5.33
CA TYR A 252 19.79 -4.44 -4.24
C TYR A 252 19.68 -2.93 -4.49
N ILE A 253 19.91 -2.45 -5.71
CA ILE A 253 19.65 -1.06 -6.10
C ILE A 253 18.18 -0.71 -5.83
N ALA A 254 17.25 -1.53 -6.30
CA ALA A 254 15.82 -1.29 -6.18
C ALA A 254 15.35 -1.22 -4.73
N ILE A 255 15.86 -2.07 -3.85
CA ILE A 255 15.41 -2.13 -2.46
C ILE A 255 15.58 -0.79 -1.72
N HIS A 256 16.61 -0.02 -2.08
CA HIS A 256 16.86 1.30 -1.54
C HIS A 256 16.01 2.41 -2.17
N LYS A 257 15.32 2.12 -3.27
CA LYS A 257 14.54 3.09 -4.03
C LYS A 257 13.04 2.86 -3.92
N VAL A 258 12.57 1.61 -3.98
CA VAL A 258 11.17 1.26 -4.19
C VAL A 258 10.63 0.25 -3.18
N ALA A 259 11.33 0.03 -2.08
CA ALA A 259 10.90 -0.88 -1.03
C ALA A 259 10.99 -0.23 0.35
N ASN A 260 10.21 -0.75 1.28
CA ASN A 260 10.29 -0.42 2.70
C ASN A 260 10.06 -1.67 3.56
N ALA A 261 10.42 -1.59 4.83
CA ALA A 261 10.18 -2.66 5.79
C ALA A 261 9.61 -2.10 7.09
N TYR A 262 8.68 -2.85 7.67
CA TYR A 262 8.02 -2.50 8.92
C TYR A 262 8.20 -3.63 9.93
N SER A 263 8.56 -3.28 11.16
CA SER A 263 8.60 -4.23 12.27
C SER A 263 7.18 -4.49 12.78
N VAL A 264 6.81 -5.76 12.90
CA VAL A 264 5.53 -6.24 13.44
C VAL A 264 5.86 -7.12 14.66
N GLY A 265 6.02 -6.51 15.82
CA GLY A 265 6.63 -7.19 16.97
C GLY A 265 8.05 -7.63 16.64
N ASP A 266 8.31 -8.94 16.77
CA ASP A 266 9.60 -9.56 16.39
C ASP A 266 9.68 -9.93 14.91
N ASP A 267 8.57 -9.86 14.18
CA ASP A 267 8.49 -10.18 12.77
C ASP A 267 8.77 -8.96 11.88
N ILE A 268 8.90 -9.19 10.58
CA ILE A 268 9.13 -8.13 9.60
C ILE A 268 8.13 -8.25 8.47
N LYS A 269 7.53 -7.14 8.10
CA LYS A 269 6.77 -7.00 6.85
C LYS A 269 7.55 -6.15 5.86
N PHE A 270 7.92 -6.75 4.75
CA PHE A 270 8.65 -6.14 3.66
C PHE A 270 7.67 -5.78 2.55
N VAL A 271 7.76 -4.55 2.02
CA VAL A 271 6.80 -4.00 1.06
C VAL A 271 7.55 -3.45 -0.14
N VAL A 272 7.13 -3.82 -1.33
CA VAL A 272 7.74 -3.44 -2.62
C VAL A 272 6.68 -2.89 -3.56
N LEU A 273 6.98 -1.81 -4.28
CA LEU A 273 6.13 -1.30 -5.36
C LEU A 273 6.01 -2.31 -6.51
N LEU A 274 4.83 -2.45 -7.10
CA LEU A 274 4.59 -3.25 -8.31
C LEU A 274 4.15 -2.33 -9.45
N PRO A 275 5.06 -1.93 -10.36
CA PRO A 275 4.69 -1.08 -11.48
C PRO A 275 3.77 -1.84 -12.44
N ALA A 276 2.68 -1.22 -12.90
CA ALA A 276 1.84 -1.70 -13.99
C ALA A 276 2.27 -1.03 -15.30
N ASP A 277 2.00 0.25 -15.46
CA ASP A 277 2.48 1.09 -16.55
C ASP A 277 2.97 2.42 -16.01
N MET A 278 4.21 2.45 -15.52
CA MET A 278 4.73 3.53 -14.71
C MET A 278 5.78 4.37 -15.43
N PRO A 279 5.57 5.68 -15.59
CA PRO A 279 6.62 6.62 -15.96
C PRO A 279 7.77 6.59 -14.95
N PHE A 280 9.02 6.62 -15.44
CA PHE A 280 10.19 6.45 -14.58
C PHE A 280 10.32 7.55 -13.50
N TYR A 281 10.00 8.79 -13.83
CA TYR A 281 10.04 9.90 -12.85
C TYR A 281 9.05 9.67 -11.69
N LYS A 282 7.88 9.07 -11.97
CA LYS A 282 6.90 8.70 -10.92
C LYS A 282 7.40 7.56 -10.06
N LEU A 283 8.11 6.60 -10.64
CA LEU A 283 8.71 5.50 -9.89
C LEU A 283 9.67 6.02 -8.81
N HIS A 284 10.52 6.99 -9.16
CA HIS A 284 11.42 7.62 -8.20
C HIS A 284 10.66 8.35 -7.08
N GLN A 285 9.62 9.10 -7.44
CA GLN A 285 8.80 9.86 -6.51
C GLN A 285 8.04 8.96 -5.55
N LEU A 286 7.33 7.95 -6.07
CA LEU A 286 6.57 7.00 -5.25
C LEU A 286 7.47 6.14 -4.34
N GLY A 287 8.68 5.82 -4.77
CA GLY A 287 9.64 5.15 -3.92
C GLY A 287 9.99 6.00 -2.70
N THR A 288 10.15 7.30 -2.86
CA THR A 288 10.35 8.25 -1.76
C THR A 288 9.11 8.34 -0.86
N ASP A 289 7.92 8.41 -1.46
CA ASP A 289 6.66 8.46 -0.71
C ASP A 289 6.43 7.21 0.12
N LEU A 290 6.68 6.02 -0.44
CA LEU A 290 6.53 4.75 0.29
C LEU A 290 7.35 4.75 1.59
N VAL A 291 8.54 5.34 1.57
CA VAL A 291 9.39 5.45 2.77
C VAL A 291 8.80 6.41 3.79
N ASN A 292 8.14 7.47 3.32
CA ASN A 292 7.59 8.54 4.14
C ASN A 292 6.16 8.27 4.64
N ILE A 293 5.50 7.19 4.17
CA ILE A 293 4.20 6.79 4.71
C ILE A 293 4.35 6.37 6.17
N ARG A 294 3.75 7.15 7.06
CA ARG A 294 3.75 6.88 8.51
C ARG A 294 2.61 5.94 8.85
N ILE A 295 2.95 4.77 9.38
CA ILE A 295 1.99 3.78 9.87
C ILE A 295 2.13 3.70 11.38
N PHE A 296 1.11 4.18 12.10
CA PHE A 296 1.14 4.29 13.56
C PHE A 296 0.90 2.95 14.25
N LYS A 297 -0.01 2.15 13.74
CA LYS A 297 -0.28 0.79 14.22
C LYS A 297 0.38 -0.22 13.28
N ARG A 298 1.47 -0.81 13.73
CA ARG A 298 2.25 -1.74 12.92
C ARG A 298 1.80 -3.19 13.15
N THR A 299 0.58 -3.48 12.78
CA THR A 299 0.07 -4.84 12.66
C THR A 299 0.01 -5.26 11.20
N SER A 300 -0.12 -6.54 10.92
CA SER A 300 0.06 -7.04 9.55
C SER A 300 -0.97 -6.46 8.57
N CYS A 301 -2.25 -6.50 8.91
CA CYS A 301 -3.31 -6.02 8.04
C CYS A 301 -3.34 -4.49 7.96
N GLN A 302 -3.05 -3.79 9.06
CA GLN A 302 -2.96 -2.33 9.09
C GLN A 302 -1.87 -1.80 8.14
N ILE A 303 -0.70 -2.45 8.11
CA ILE A 303 0.37 -2.05 7.18
C ILE A 303 -0.10 -2.16 5.73
N ASP A 304 -0.80 -3.25 5.36
CA ASP A 304 -1.32 -3.44 4.02
C ASP A 304 -2.27 -2.30 3.62
N ILE A 305 -3.26 -2.04 4.46
CA ILE A 305 -4.29 -1.04 4.20
C ILE A 305 -3.69 0.36 4.15
N GLN A 306 -2.93 0.75 5.17
CA GLN A 306 -2.40 2.11 5.30
C GLN A 306 -1.36 2.42 4.22
N ALA A 307 -0.53 1.45 3.83
CA ALA A 307 0.43 1.63 2.74
C ALA A 307 -0.29 1.79 1.39
N SER A 308 -1.31 0.96 1.10
CA SER A 308 -2.09 1.05 -0.14
C SER A 308 -2.86 2.37 -0.26
N LEU A 309 -3.60 2.76 0.78
CA LEU A 309 -4.34 4.04 0.80
C LEU A 309 -3.41 5.24 0.75
N GLY A 310 -2.31 5.18 1.51
CA GLY A 310 -1.32 6.25 1.55
C GLY A 310 -0.65 6.49 0.19
N LEU A 311 -0.29 5.42 -0.53
CA LEU A 311 0.28 5.55 -1.88
C LEU A 311 -0.75 6.07 -2.90
N ALA A 312 -1.98 5.56 -2.87
CA ALA A 312 -3.04 6.08 -3.73
C ALA A 312 -3.26 7.58 -3.51
N LYS A 313 -3.27 8.01 -2.23
CA LYS A 313 -3.38 9.43 -1.87
C LYS A 313 -2.21 10.26 -2.42
N ARG A 314 -0.96 9.80 -2.26
CA ARG A 314 0.23 10.48 -2.80
C ARG A 314 0.18 10.62 -4.32
N LEU A 315 -0.19 9.54 -5.01
CA LEU A 315 -0.38 9.59 -6.46
C LEU A 315 -1.32 10.73 -6.88
N LEU A 316 -2.45 10.88 -6.19
CA LEU A 316 -3.47 11.89 -6.50
C LEU A 316 -3.03 13.31 -6.09
N GLU A 317 -2.37 13.46 -4.96
CA GLU A 317 -1.81 14.75 -4.53
C GLU A 317 -0.78 15.29 -5.54
N HIS A 318 0.07 14.42 -6.08
CA HIS A 318 1.03 14.79 -7.13
C HIS A 318 0.33 15.23 -8.43
N SER A 319 -0.78 14.58 -8.78
CA SER A 319 -1.56 14.96 -9.95
C SER A 319 -2.22 16.33 -9.76
N ARG A 320 -2.78 16.57 -8.59
CA ARG A 320 -3.39 17.88 -8.28
C ARG A 320 -2.39 19.02 -8.38
N GLN A 321 -1.18 18.84 -7.84
CA GLN A 321 -0.13 19.87 -7.92
C GLN A 321 0.29 20.19 -9.36
N LYS A 322 0.37 19.19 -10.24
CA LYS A 322 0.74 19.37 -11.64
C LYS A 322 -0.34 20.07 -12.48
N GLN A 323 -1.62 19.84 -12.21
CA GLN A 323 -2.71 20.51 -12.89
C GLN A 323 -2.74 22.02 -12.60
N GLU A 324 -2.28 22.45 -11.44
CA GLU A 324 -2.09 23.85 -11.11
C GLU A 324 -0.94 24.51 -11.93
N GLU A 325 -0.01 23.71 -12.49
CA GLU A 325 1.17 24.13 -13.25
C GLU A 325 1.04 24.00 -14.78
N VAL A 326 -0.16 23.69 -15.34
CA VAL A 326 -0.49 23.72 -16.79
C VAL A 326 0.27 22.70 -17.67
N GLU A 327 0.74 21.57 -17.17
CA GLU A 327 1.27 20.49 -18.01
C GLU A 327 0.21 19.42 -18.29
N GLU A 328 0.14 18.93 -19.56
CA GLU A 328 -0.76 17.86 -20.00
C GLU A 328 -0.69 16.64 -19.05
N ASP A 329 -1.80 16.39 -18.37
CA ASP A 329 -1.82 15.38 -17.32
C ASP A 329 -2.01 13.97 -17.91
N LEU A 330 -1.09 13.07 -17.56
CA LEU A 330 -1.11 11.64 -17.89
C LEU A 330 -2.30 10.86 -17.27
N TRP A 331 -3.17 11.54 -16.50
CA TRP A 331 -4.21 10.92 -15.68
C TRP A 331 -5.59 10.84 -16.33
N LEU A 332 -5.79 11.50 -17.46
CA LEU A 332 -7.10 11.48 -18.11
C LEU A 332 -7.53 10.04 -18.41
N ASN A 333 -8.62 9.61 -17.78
CA ASN A 333 -9.23 8.28 -17.88
C ASN A 333 -8.43 7.12 -17.26
N THR A 334 -7.54 7.37 -16.30
CA THR A 334 -6.81 6.32 -15.57
C THR A 334 -7.20 6.26 -14.09
N THR A 335 -6.85 5.16 -13.44
CA THR A 335 -7.00 4.95 -12.01
C THR A 335 -5.62 4.76 -11.36
N PRO A 336 -5.46 4.96 -10.03
CA PRO A 336 -4.21 4.64 -9.34
C PRO A 336 -3.70 3.22 -9.62
N LYS A 337 -4.61 2.25 -9.76
CA LYS A 337 -4.28 0.84 -10.02
C LYS A 337 -3.65 0.61 -11.39
N GLU A 338 -4.02 1.39 -12.41
CA GLU A 338 -3.46 1.23 -13.76
C GLU A 338 -2.01 1.72 -13.89
N ILE A 339 -1.57 2.54 -12.95
CA ILE A 339 -0.19 3.05 -12.90
C ILE A 339 0.67 2.17 -12.01
N LEU A 340 0.14 1.79 -10.86
CA LEU A 340 0.77 0.93 -9.89
C LEU A 340 -0.20 -0.21 -9.56
N ASP A 341 0.11 -1.44 -10.00
CA ASP A 341 -0.77 -2.60 -9.75
C ASP A 341 -1.01 -2.82 -8.25
N GLY A 342 -0.02 -2.48 -7.43
CA GLY A 342 -0.13 -2.54 -5.99
C GLY A 342 1.22 -2.62 -5.28
N LEU A 343 1.18 -3.31 -4.17
CA LEU A 343 2.31 -3.60 -3.31
C LEU A 343 2.51 -5.11 -3.20
N ALA A 344 3.68 -5.60 -3.53
CA ALA A 344 4.07 -6.93 -3.12
C ALA A 344 4.55 -6.91 -1.67
N VAL A 345 4.12 -7.88 -0.89
CA VAL A 345 4.38 -7.96 0.54
C VAL A 345 5.02 -9.29 0.88
N GLY A 346 6.18 -9.27 1.54
CA GLY A 346 6.82 -10.43 2.13
C GLY A 346 6.71 -10.40 3.66
N TYR A 347 6.20 -11.47 4.28
CA TYR A 347 6.14 -11.58 5.72
C TYR A 347 7.22 -12.53 6.25
N PHE A 348 8.16 -11.99 7.02
CA PHE A 348 9.28 -12.71 7.61
C PHE A 348 9.01 -12.96 9.09
N LYS A 349 8.76 -14.21 9.44
CA LYS A 349 8.51 -14.61 10.81
C LYS A 349 9.82 -14.87 11.56
N SER A 350 9.89 -14.40 12.80
CA SER A 350 10.98 -14.71 13.72
C SER A 350 10.89 -16.17 14.17
N LEU A 351 11.97 -16.91 13.99
CA LEU A 351 12.07 -18.34 14.35
C LEU A 351 13.22 -18.55 15.35
N GLY A 352 13.30 -17.71 16.37
CA GLY A 352 14.38 -17.73 17.34
C GLY A 352 15.65 -17.05 16.80
N THR A 353 16.66 -17.83 16.41
CA THR A 353 17.96 -17.28 15.93
C THR A 353 17.94 -16.72 14.51
N GLY A 354 16.86 -16.86 13.77
CA GLY A 354 16.73 -16.40 12.39
C GLY A 354 15.32 -15.99 12.02
N LYS A 355 15.19 -15.37 10.87
CA LYS A 355 13.89 -15.01 10.26
C LYS A 355 13.70 -15.81 8.99
N ALA A 356 12.47 -16.21 8.71
CA ALA A 356 12.13 -16.92 7.49
C ALA A 356 10.89 -16.31 6.85
N LEU A 357 10.90 -16.20 5.54
CA LEU A 357 9.74 -15.80 4.76
C LEU A 357 8.65 -16.87 4.87
N THR A 358 7.48 -16.48 5.38
CA THR A 358 6.33 -17.38 5.59
C THR A 358 5.19 -17.11 4.65
N ASN A 359 5.09 -15.90 4.12
CA ASN A 359 4.03 -15.52 3.19
C ASN A 359 4.51 -14.46 2.20
N ILE A 360 3.99 -14.55 0.97
CA ILE A 360 4.07 -13.51 -0.05
C ILE A 360 2.64 -13.23 -0.51
N ALA A 361 2.28 -11.97 -0.59
CA ALA A 361 0.97 -11.54 -1.05
C ALA A 361 1.11 -10.27 -1.90
N THR A 362 0.10 -9.99 -2.71
CA THR A 362 -0.06 -8.72 -3.40
C THR A 362 -1.26 -7.99 -2.81
N ILE A 363 -1.10 -6.73 -2.53
CA ILE A 363 -2.16 -5.83 -2.07
C ILE A 363 -2.38 -4.81 -3.18
N GLY A 364 -3.57 -4.84 -3.79
CA GLY A 364 -3.93 -3.91 -4.87
C GLY A 364 -4.03 -2.46 -4.39
N LEU A 365 -3.82 -1.53 -5.30
CA LEU A 365 -4.26 -0.15 -5.10
C LEU A 365 -5.74 0.00 -5.46
N PRO A 366 -6.45 0.99 -4.88
CA PRO A 366 -7.80 1.28 -5.28
C PRO A 366 -7.92 1.59 -6.78
N GLY A 367 -8.90 0.99 -7.45
CA GLY A 367 -9.25 1.23 -8.85
C GLY A 367 -10.75 1.51 -8.98
N TRP A 368 -11.31 2.39 -8.14
CA TRP A 368 -12.75 2.52 -7.96
C TRP A 368 -13.46 3.16 -9.16
N PHE A 369 -12.93 4.27 -9.67
CA PHE A 369 -13.44 4.94 -10.85
C PHE A 369 -12.34 5.72 -11.58
N PRO A 370 -12.45 5.92 -12.92
CA PRO A 370 -11.45 6.67 -13.68
C PRO A 370 -11.48 8.15 -13.30
N ILE A 371 -10.32 8.79 -13.32
CA ILE A 371 -10.15 10.21 -13.03
C ILE A 371 -10.25 10.97 -14.34
N GLN A 372 -11.24 11.84 -14.47
CA GLN A 372 -11.48 12.65 -15.66
C GLN A 372 -11.34 14.16 -15.39
N THR A 373 -11.59 14.56 -14.16
CA THR A 373 -11.62 15.96 -13.74
C THR A 373 -10.89 16.17 -12.42
N LEU A 374 -10.59 17.40 -12.09
CA LEU A 374 -10.05 17.78 -10.78
C LEU A 374 -11.05 17.50 -9.65
N GLU A 375 -12.34 17.52 -9.94
CA GLU A 375 -13.39 17.18 -8.98
C GLU A 375 -13.29 15.69 -8.61
N ASP A 376 -13.05 14.81 -9.60
CA ASP A 376 -12.82 13.38 -9.34
C ASP A 376 -11.61 13.15 -8.42
N VAL A 377 -10.53 13.92 -8.60
CA VAL A 377 -9.35 13.85 -7.71
C VAL A 377 -9.71 14.23 -6.28
N ASN A 378 -10.48 15.30 -6.09
CA ASN A 378 -10.93 15.72 -4.77
C ASN A 378 -11.86 14.68 -4.14
N ASP A 379 -12.79 14.14 -4.91
CA ASP A 379 -13.67 13.06 -4.47
C ASP A 379 -12.89 11.81 -4.02
N TRP A 380 -11.87 11.43 -4.77
CA TRP A 380 -10.97 10.35 -4.40
C TRP A 380 -10.24 10.64 -3.08
N LEU A 381 -9.70 11.84 -2.92
CA LEU A 381 -8.97 12.24 -1.72
C LEU A 381 -9.88 12.22 -0.48
N ASP A 382 -11.12 12.69 -0.62
CA ASP A 382 -12.11 12.65 0.47
C ASP A 382 -12.46 11.22 0.90
N ILE A 383 -12.66 10.32 -0.06
CA ILE A 383 -12.92 8.90 0.20
C ILE A 383 -11.70 8.24 0.85
N LEU A 384 -10.49 8.47 0.33
CA LEU A 384 -9.25 7.91 0.89
C LEU A 384 -9.02 8.38 2.32
N ASP A 385 -9.22 9.66 2.60
CA ASP A 385 -9.06 10.24 3.94
C ASP A 385 -10.08 9.64 4.93
N GLU A 386 -11.33 9.48 4.50
CA GLU A 386 -12.35 8.84 5.34
C GLU A 386 -11.98 7.40 5.66
N HIS A 387 -11.66 6.62 4.65
CA HIS A 387 -11.33 5.21 4.80
C HIS A 387 -10.04 5.00 5.62
N GLN A 388 -9.04 5.85 5.41
CA GLN A 388 -7.81 5.81 6.20
C GLN A 388 -8.08 6.07 7.68
N GLN A 389 -8.84 7.13 8.00
CA GLN A 389 -9.19 7.46 9.38
C GLN A 389 -10.05 6.40 10.07
N ILE A 390 -10.94 5.73 9.32
CA ILE A 390 -11.78 4.65 9.84
C ILE A 390 -10.90 3.44 10.16
N THR A 391 -10.13 2.98 9.17
CA THR A 391 -9.34 1.75 9.30
C THR A 391 -8.20 1.90 10.31
N GLU A 392 -7.56 3.06 10.41
CA GLU A 392 -6.49 3.32 11.40
C GLU A 392 -6.98 3.18 12.86
N ARG A 393 -8.26 3.45 13.11
CA ARG A 393 -8.83 3.36 14.46
C ARG A 393 -9.16 1.94 14.90
N LEU A 394 -9.26 0.99 13.98
CA LEU A 394 -9.53 -0.41 14.29
C LEU A 394 -8.27 -1.08 14.87
N ASN A 395 -8.47 -2.05 15.74
CA ASN A 395 -7.39 -2.79 16.39
C ASN A 395 -7.40 -4.26 15.96
N GLU A 396 -6.34 -4.70 15.29
CA GLU A 396 -6.20 -6.08 14.81
C GLU A 396 -6.08 -7.12 15.94
N ASP A 397 -5.76 -6.69 17.17
CA ASP A 397 -5.71 -7.57 18.34
C ASP A 397 -7.12 -7.98 18.84
N HIS A 398 -8.16 -7.28 18.40
CA HIS A 398 -9.55 -7.58 18.71
C HIS A 398 -10.20 -8.30 17.54
N SER A 399 -10.70 -9.52 17.75
CA SER A 399 -11.18 -10.40 16.68
C SER A 399 -12.25 -9.77 15.78
N GLU A 400 -13.17 -8.98 16.33
CA GLU A 400 -14.23 -8.29 15.57
C GLU A 400 -13.65 -7.16 14.69
N GLU A 401 -12.71 -6.39 15.22
CA GLU A 401 -12.04 -5.31 14.50
C GLU A 401 -11.08 -5.87 13.45
N ALA A 402 -10.40 -6.99 13.75
CA ALA A 402 -9.57 -7.72 12.80
C ALA A 402 -10.38 -8.24 11.61
N ASP A 403 -11.57 -8.82 11.84
CA ASP A 403 -12.47 -9.26 10.76
C ASP A 403 -12.87 -8.11 9.84
N LEU A 404 -13.17 -6.92 10.40
CA LEU A 404 -13.45 -5.71 9.62
C LEU A 404 -12.25 -5.25 8.79
N LEU A 405 -11.04 -5.29 9.35
CA LEU A 405 -9.82 -4.95 8.61
C LEU A 405 -9.57 -5.94 7.47
N TYR A 406 -9.78 -7.24 7.68
CA TYR A 406 -9.65 -8.24 6.61
C TYR A 406 -10.65 -8.02 5.49
N ARG A 407 -11.92 -7.75 5.79
CA ARG A 407 -12.95 -7.41 4.79
C ARG A 407 -12.57 -6.16 4.00
N TYR A 408 -12.07 -5.15 4.69
CA TYR A 408 -11.64 -3.92 4.02
C TYR A 408 -10.43 -4.16 3.10
N ARG A 409 -9.45 -4.95 3.53
CA ARG A 409 -8.31 -5.35 2.71
C ARG A 409 -8.73 -6.16 1.48
N ASP A 410 -9.72 -7.05 1.63
CA ASP A 410 -10.27 -7.82 0.53
C ASP A 410 -10.96 -6.89 -0.49
N PHE A 411 -11.70 -5.89 -0.01
CA PHE A 411 -12.26 -4.83 -0.87
C PHE A 411 -11.18 -4.05 -1.63
N LEU A 412 -10.10 -3.62 -0.97
CA LEU A 412 -8.99 -2.92 -1.63
C LEU A 412 -8.39 -3.76 -2.77
N SER A 413 -8.21 -5.05 -2.54
CA SER A 413 -7.59 -5.95 -3.51
C SER A 413 -8.52 -6.32 -4.66
N SER A 414 -9.82 -6.53 -4.38
CA SER A 414 -10.81 -6.97 -5.36
C SER A 414 -11.46 -5.83 -6.14
N GLY A 415 -11.66 -4.68 -5.51
CA GLY A 415 -12.46 -3.57 -6.03
C GLY A 415 -13.95 -3.90 -6.23
N ARG A 416 -14.45 -5.01 -5.65
CA ARG A 416 -15.83 -5.47 -5.85
C ARG A 416 -16.78 -4.78 -4.89
N LEU A 417 -17.94 -4.38 -5.42
CA LEU A 417 -18.99 -3.74 -4.62
C LEU A 417 -19.47 -4.60 -3.44
N ASN A 418 -19.59 -5.92 -3.63
CA ASN A 418 -20.05 -6.81 -2.57
C ASN A 418 -19.09 -6.80 -1.37
N ASP A 419 -17.77 -6.73 -1.60
CA ASP A 419 -16.77 -6.67 -0.54
C ASP A 419 -16.84 -5.31 0.19
N LEU A 420 -17.10 -4.21 -0.52
CA LEU A 420 -17.39 -2.91 0.08
C LEU A 420 -18.64 -2.97 0.97
N LEU A 421 -19.74 -3.54 0.48
CA LEU A 421 -20.99 -3.62 1.23
C LEU A 421 -20.87 -4.54 2.46
N ASP A 422 -20.11 -5.63 2.35
CA ASP A 422 -19.80 -6.49 3.49
C ASP A 422 -19.02 -5.76 4.58
N PHE A 423 -18.03 -4.96 4.19
CA PHE A 423 -17.31 -4.10 5.11
C PHE A 423 -18.23 -3.02 5.70
N ALA A 424 -18.91 -2.23 4.87
CA ALA A 424 -19.73 -1.10 5.29
C ALA A 424 -20.85 -1.52 6.25
N THR A 425 -21.54 -2.63 5.94
CA THR A 425 -22.59 -3.19 6.79
C THR A 425 -22.03 -3.70 8.13
N GLY A 426 -20.92 -4.45 8.07
CA GLY A 426 -20.25 -4.96 9.28
C GLY A 426 -19.75 -3.82 10.16
N TYR A 427 -19.13 -2.81 9.57
CA TYR A 427 -18.65 -1.62 10.26
C TYR A 427 -19.80 -0.80 10.88
N GLY A 428 -20.91 -0.64 10.16
CA GLY A 428 -22.10 0.04 10.67
C GLY A 428 -22.66 -0.63 11.94
N VAL A 429 -22.77 -1.96 11.95
CA VAL A 429 -23.15 -2.73 13.13
C VAL A 429 -22.15 -2.57 14.27
N PHE A 430 -20.87 -2.60 13.96
CA PHE A 430 -19.80 -2.41 14.95
C PHE A 430 -19.85 -1.02 15.59
N VAL A 431 -19.91 0.05 14.79
CA VAL A 431 -20.02 1.44 15.27
C VAL A 431 -21.24 1.63 16.18
N PHE A 432 -22.38 1.09 15.77
CA PHE A 432 -23.60 1.14 16.55
C PHE A 432 -23.45 0.46 17.92
N ARG A 433 -22.85 -0.74 17.96
CA ARG A 433 -22.58 -1.46 19.21
C ARG A 433 -21.56 -0.76 20.10
N GLN A 434 -20.51 -0.18 19.51
CA GLN A 434 -19.51 0.58 20.28
C GLN A 434 -20.12 1.83 20.93
N ALA A 435 -20.94 2.58 20.18
CA ALA A 435 -21.67 3.73 20.73
C ALA A 435 -22.63 3.34 21.87
N ALA A 436 -23.12 2.09 21.92
CA ALA A 436 -23.96 1.59 23.00
C ALA A 436 -23.18 1.14 24.26
N ARG A 437 -21.90 0.75 24.09
CA ARG A 437 -21.06 0.19 25.17
C ARG A 437 -20.09 1.18 25.80
N SER A 438 -19.71 2.21 25.07
CA SER A 438 -18.67 3.14 25.50
C SER A 438 -19.00 4.56 25.05
N ASP A 439 -18.44 5.56 25.74
CA ASP A 439 -18.53 6.97 25.34
C ASP A 439 -17.69 7.30 24.10
N ARG A 440 -16.96 6.31 23.54
CA ARG A 440 -16.13 6.50 22.36
C ARG A 440 -16.97 6.41 21.10
N LEU A 441 -17.30 7.57 20.55
CA LEU A 441 -17.97 7.67 19.26
C LEU A 441 -16.96 7.50 18.12
N LEU A 442 -17.15 6.48 17.29
CA LEU A 442 -16.33 6.20 16.11
C LEU A 442 -16.84 7.02 14.91
N ARG A 443 -15.94 7.37 13.99
CA ARG A 443 -16.34 7.99 12.71
C ARG A 443 -17.20 7.01 11.92
N ARG A 444 -18.29 7.49 11.33
CA ARG A 444 -19.15 6.73 10.43
C ARG A 444 -18.74 7.00 8.99
N LEU A 445 -19.01 6.08 8.08
CA LEU A 445 -18.92 6.32 6.63
C LEU A 445 -19.87 7.47 6.25
N SER A 446 -19.43 8.35 5.37
CA SER A 446 -20.25 9.40 4.77
C SER A 446 -21.25 8.80 3.77
N GLU A 447 -22.47 9.30 3.75
CA GLU A 447 -23.50 8.89 2.79
C GLU A 447 -23.06 9.24 1.35
N ASN A 448 -22.49 10.43 1.16
CA ASN A 448 -22.04 10.90 -0.16
C ASN A 448 -20.90 10.03 -0.71
N ASN A 449 -19.88 9.74 0.12
CA ASN A 449 -18.76 8.90 -0.31
C ASN A 449 -19.20 7.47 -0.62
N LEU A 450 -20.12 6.93 0.19
CA LEU A 450 -20.70 5.60 -0.06
C LEU A 450 -21.51 5.58 -1.36
N GLU A 451 -22.32 6.61 -1.64
CA GLU A 451 -23.08 6.77 -2.87
C GLU A 451 -22.16 6.83 -4.10
N ARG A 452 -21.12 7.64 -4.05
CA ARG A 452 -20.10 7.74 -5.12
C ARG A 452 -19.47 6.39 -5.42
N LEU A 453 -19.02 5.68 -4.39
CA LEU A 453 -18.41 4.35 -4.57
C LEU A 453 -19.40 3.32 -5.11
N VAL A 454 -20.62 3.26 -4.58
CA VAL A 454 -21.64 2.32 -5.04
C VAL A 454 -21.98 2.55 -6.51
N THR A 455 -22.19 3.81 -6.89
CA THR A 455 -22.51 4.20 -8.28
C THR A 455 -21.35 3.92 -9.23
N ALA A 456 -20.13 4.18 -8.80
CA ALA A 456 -18.92 3.94 -9.60
C ALA A 456 -18.64 2.45 -9.80
N LEU A 457 -18.77 1.65 -8.74
CA LEU A 457 -18.50 0.22 -8.79
C LEU A 457 -19.61 -0.58 -9.48
N ASN A 458 -20.85 -0.07 -9.47
CA ASN A 458 -21.96 -0.64 -10.20
C ASN A 458 -23.00 0.42 -10.55
N SER A 459 -22.94 0.96 -11.77
CA SER A 459 -23.84 2.02 -12.25
C SER A 459 -25.34 1.66 -12.18
N ARG A 460 -25.70 0.38 -12.26
CA ARG A 460 -27.09 -0.05 -12.10
C ARG A 460 -27.64 0.25 -10.71
N TYR A 461 -26.80 0.25 -9.69
CA TYR A 461 -27.23 0.54 -8.31
C TYR A 461 -27.45 2.03 -8.04
N SER A 462 -27.07 2.90 -8.98
CA SER A 462 -27.50 4.29 -9.00
C SER A 462 -29.02 4.42 -8.90
N THR A 463 -29.77 3.56 -9.61
CA THR A 463 -31.24 3.51 -9.52
C THR A 463 -31.74 3.25 -8.11
N ILE A 464 -31.04 2.40 -7.33
CA ILE A 464 -31.42 2.10 -5.95
C ILE A 464 -31.14 3.31 -5.06
N VAL A 465 -29.88 3.81 -5.07
CA VAL A 465 -29.44 4.84 -4.12
C VAL A 465 -30.07 6.22 -4.38
N HIS A 466 -30.57 6.49 -5.58
CA HIS A 466 -31.30 7.71 -5.90
C HIS A 466 -32.83 7.56 -5.77
N ASN A 467 -33.33 6.35 -5.51
CA ASN A 467 -34.77 6.14 -5.34
C ASN A 467 -35.28 6.78 -4.04
N GLU A 468 -36.41 7.49 -4.12
CA GLU A 468 -36.97 8.24 -2.99
C GLU A 468 -37.39 7.32 -1.83
N GLY A 469 -38.04 6.18 -2.13
CA GLY A 469 -38.44 5.20 -1.12
C GLY A 469 -37.24 4.56 -0.41
N PHE A 470 -36.17 4.25 -1.17
CA PHE A 470 -34.92 3.75 -0.60
C PHE A 470 -34.30 4.77 0.37
N ARG A 471 -34.17 6.04 -0.04
CA ARG A 471 -33.61 7.10 0.78
C ARG A 471 -34.43 7.37 2.05
N ALA A 472 -35.76 7.39 1.91
CA ALA A 472 -36.67 7.58 3.05
C ALA A 472 -36.51 6.46 4.08
N ILE A 473 -36.44 5.19 3.65
CA ILE A 473 -36.29 4.04 4.54
C ILE A 473 -34.88 4.00 5.14
N ALA A 474 -33.82 4.26 4.38
CA ALA A 474 -32.46 4.33 4.88
C ALA A 474 -32.31 5.45 5.95
N ASP A 475 -32.91 6.62 5.72
CA ASP A 475 -32.91 7.72 6.71
C ASP A 475 -33.71 7.35 7.98
N ALA A 476 -34.84 6.67 7.83
CA ALA A 476 -35.61 6.18 8.99
C ALA A 476 -34.80 5.15 9.81
N ILE A 477 -34.11 4.22 9.14
CA ILE A 477 -33.20 3.26 9.81
C ILE A 477 -32.09 4.02 10.57
N ARG A 478 -31.46 5.00 9.93
CA ARG A 478 -30.43 5.85 10.56
C ARG A 478 -30.95 6.55 11.81
N ARG A 479 -32.11 7.19 11.71
CA ARG A 479 -32.75 7.92 12.81
C ARG A 479 -33.20 6.99 13.95
N ALA A 480 -33.58 5.75 13.65
CA ALA A 480 -33.99 4.77 14.64
C ALA A 480 -32.82 3.99 15.27
N THR A 481 -31.62 4.09 14.73
CA THR A 481 -30.42 3.35 15.17
C THR A 481 -29.27 4.28 15.56
N VAL A 482 -28.30 4.44 14.67
CA VAL A 482 -27.04 5.14 14.98
C VAL A 482 -27.23 6.59 15.39
N ALA A 483 -28.10 7.34 14.74
CA ALA A 483 -28.31 8.75 15.07
C ALA A 483 -28.88 8.91 16.49
N GLU A 484 -29.89 8.11 16.84
CA GLU A 484 -30.48 8.17 18.18
C GLU A 484 -29.53 7.63 19.25
N GLN A 485 -28.73 6.61 18.94
CA GLN A 485 -27.71 6.11 19.85
C GLN A 485 -26.64 7.17 20.15
N TYR A 486 -26.22 7.95 19.14
CA TYR A 486 -25.28 9.07 19.34
C TYR A 486 -25.90 10.20 20.16
N ARG A 487 -27.23 10.49 20.00
CA ARG A 487 -27.96 11.41 20.85
C ARG A 487 -28.04 10.90 22.29
N ARG A 488 -28.30 9.62 22.47
CA ARG A 488 -28.30 8.96 23.78
C ARG A 488 -26.97 9.11 24.49
N ALA A 489 -25.86 8.87 23.80
CA ALA A 489 -24.51 9.04 24.35
C ALA A 489 -24.24 10.50 24.81
N LYS A 490 -24.92 11.47 24.21
CA LYS A 490 -24.86 12.91 24.59
C LYS A 490 -25.95 13.35 25.60
N GLY A 491 -26.76 12.43 26.13
CA GLY A 491 -27.87 12.76 27.02
C GLY A 491 -29.08 13.44 26.33
N GLN A 492 -29.17 13.36 25.00
CA GLN A 492 -30.19 14.04 24.16
C GLN A 492 -31.14 13.05 23.48
N GLN A 493 -31.31 11.85 24.03
CA GLN A 493 -32.20 10.84 23.45
C GLN A 493 -33.66 11.30 23.48
N VAL A 494 -34.34 11.14 22.34
CA VAL A 494 -35.77 11.49 22.20
C VAL A 494 -36.63 10.27 21.87
N TYR A 495 -36.13 9.41 20.99
CA TYR A 495 -36.83 8.22 20.48
C TYR A 495 -36.20 6.93 21.00
N GLU A 496 -36.91 5.84 20.83
CA GLU A 496 -36.38 4.51 21.15
C GLU A 496 -35.28 4.11 20.19
N VAL A 497 -34.18 3.55 20.70
CA VAL A 497 -33.09 2.99 19.87
C VAL A 497 -33.47 1.57 19.48
N ARG A 498 -33.51 1.30 18.15
CA ARG A 498 -33.81 -0.02 17.59
C ARG A 498 -32.58 -0.91 17.57
N TYR A 499 -32.26 -1.51 18.71
CA TYR A 499 -31.14 -2.44 18.84
C TYR A 499 -31.37 -3.68 17.95
N GLY A 500 -30.34 -4.11 17.27
CA GLY A 500 -30.38 -5.30 16.41
C GLY A 500 -30.88 -5.07 14.98
N LEU A 501 -31.58 -3.97 14.68
CA LEU A 501 -32.14 -3.74 13.33
C LEU A 501 -31.12 -3.86 12.20
N LEU A 502 -29.94 -3.23 12.32
CA LEU A 502 -28.89 -3.29 11.29
C LEU A 502 -28.37 -4.73 11.08
N ALA A 503 -28.22 -5.49 12.17
CA ALA A 503 -27.80 -6.89 12.09
C ALA A 503 -28.90 -7.79 11.48
N ASP A 504 -30.17 -7.51 11.81
CA ASP A 504 -31.31 -8.26 11.28
C ASP A 504 -31.53 -8.02 9.79
N LEU A 505 -31.34 -6.78 9.30
CA LEU A 505 -31.36 -6.47 7.87
C LEU A 505 -30.37 -7.38 7.10
N LYS A 506 -29.15 -7.48 7.57
CA LYS A 506 -28.12 -8.36 6.96
C LYS A 506 -28.51 -9.84 7.07
N ARG A 507 -28.96 -10.27 8.22
CA ARG A 507 -29.30 -11.68 8.48
C ARG A 507 -30.46 -12.17 7.64
N LYS A 508 -31.51 -11.34 7.48
CA LYS A 508 -32.74 -11.70 6.76
C LYS A 508 -32.69 -11.41 5.26
N ALA A 509 -31.57 -10.83 4.77
CA ALA A 509 -31.33 -10.57 3.34
C ALA A 509 -31.41 -11.83 2.43
N LYS A 510 -31.31 -13.02 3.01
CA LYS A 510 -31.35 -14.29 2.29
C LYS A 510 -32.76 -14.73 1.87
N SER A 511 -33.81 -14.15 2.46
CA SER A 511 -35.21 -14.52 2.21
C SER A 511 -36.05 -13.27 1.99
N LYS A 512 -36.60 -13.13 0.77
CA LYS A 512 -37.50 -12.02 0.40
C LYS A 512 -38.66 -11.89 1.39
N LYS A 513 -39.29 -13.00 1.76
CA LYS A 513 -40.42 -13.02 2.69
C LYS A 513 -40.03 -12.50 4.08
N GLU A 514 -38.93 -13.01 4.63
CA GLU A 514 -38.49 -12.61 5.97
C GLU A 514 -38.03 -11.15 5.99
N PHE A 515 -37.40 -10.68 4.91
CA PHE A 515 -36.93 -9.32 4.80
C PHE A 515 -38.11 -8.32 4.70
N ILE A 516 -39.13 -8.62 3.87
CA ILE A 516 -40.33 -7.78 3.77
C ILE A 516 -41.08 -7.73 5.11
N LEU A 517 -41.20 -8.86 5.82
CA LEU A 517 -41.82 -8.88 7.15
C LEU A 517 -41.02 -8.00 8.14
N LEU A 518 -39.70 -8.10 8.16
CA LEU A 518 -38.85 -7.24 9.00
C LEU A 518 -39.05 -5.76 8.70
N LEU A 519 -39.08 -5.37 7.41
CA LEU A 519 -39.31 -3.98 7.01
C LEU A 519 -40.72 -3.51 7.39
N GLY A 520 -41.73 -4.33 7.19
CA GLY A 520 -43.13 -4.00 7.56
C GLY A 520 -43.26 -3.75 9.07
N ASP A 521 -42.70 -4.62 9.90
CA ASP A 521 -42.69 -4.47 11.36
C ASP A 521 -41.93 -3.21 11.78
N PHE A 522 -40.78 -2.96 11.15
CA PHE A 522 -40.00 -1.76 11.43
C PHE A 522 -40.76 -0.48 11.06
N ILE A 523 -41.30 -0.39 9.84
CA ILE A 523 -42.01 0.78 9.33
C ILE A 523 -43.24 1.08 10.18
N SER A 524 -44.04 0.06 10.47
CA SER A 524 -45.24 0.20 11.33
C SER A 524 -44.90 0.75 12.71
N SER A 525 -43.91 0.15 13.37
CA SER A 525 -43.48 0.57 14.70
C SER A 525 -42.82 1.96 14.70
N TYR A 526 -42.09 2.32 13.66
CA TYR A 526 -41.45 3.62 13.48
C TYR A 526 -42.50 4.74 13.32
N ASN A 527 -43.46 4.54 12.42
CA ASN A 527 -44.53 5.50 12.17
C ASN A 527 -45.45 5.67 13.42
N TYR A 528 -45.75 4.56 14.10
CA TYR A 528 -46.50 4.59 15.35
C TYR A 528 -45.80 5.42 16.45
N GLU A 529 -44.51 5.20 16.63
CA GLU A 529 -43.71 5.97 17.58
C GLU A 529 -43.70 7.47 17.25
N ASN A 530 -43.57 7.81 15.96
CA ASN A 530 -43.62 9.21 15.50
C ASN A 530 -44.96 9.87 15.81
N ALA A 531 -46.08 9.20 15.55
CA ALA A 531 -47.43 9.69 15.83
C ALA A 531 -47.63 9.90 17.35
N ARG A 532 -47.27 8.88 18.16
CA ARG A 532 -47.34 8.94 19.61
C ARG A 532 -46.56 10.11 20.21
N ARG A 533 -45.31 10.33 19.69
CA ARG A 533 -44.49 11.46 20.16
C ARG A 533 -45.06 12.81 19.75
N ALA A 534 -45.63 12.91 18.55
CA ALA A 534 -46.28 14.12 18.09
C ALA A 534 -47.53 14.48 18.95
N GLU A 535 -48.28 13.47 19.39
CA GLU A 535 -49.42 13.67 20.27
C GLU A 535 -49.03 14.16 21.68
N LEU A 536 -47.99 13.53 22.25
CA LEU A 536 -47.49 13.89 23.59
C LEU A 536 -46.92 15.31 23.68
N LYS A 537 -46.59 15.95 22.57
CA LYS A 537 -45.94 17.27 22.52
C LYS A 537 -46.78 18.38 21.89
N LYS A 538 -48.06 18.16 21.66
CA LYS A 538 -48.97 19.22 21.21
C LYS A 538 -48.97 20.44 22.15
N ASP A 539 -48.55 20.25 23.39
CA ASP A 539 -48.60 21.27 24.46
C ASP A 539 -47.23 21.92 24.77
N SER A 540 -46.16 21.56 24.10
CA SER A 540 -44.83 22.14 24.33
C SER A 540 -44.36 22.96 23.14
N ASN A 541 -43.93 24.21 23.38
CA ASN A 541 -43.36 25.16 22.39
C ASN A 541 -41.94 24.80 21.94
N ASP A 542 -41.48 23.60 22.19
CA ASP A 542 -40.14 23.12 21.79
C ASP A 542 -40.14 22.73 20.33
N ASP A 543 -39.42 23.49 19.54
CA ASP A 543 -39.17 23.33 18.10
C ASP A 543 -38.17 22.19 17.79
N TRP A 544 -38.50 20.97 18.26
CA TRP A 544 -37.63 19.83 17.96
C TRP A 544 -38.14 19.01 16.81
N LEU A 545 -37.19 18.63 15.97
CA LEU A 545 -37.35 17.98 14.70
C LEU A 545 -38.26 16.74 14.77
N ARG A 546 -39.46 16.88 14.21
CA ARG A 546 -40.33 15.74 13.93
C ARG A 546 -39.63 14.82 12.93
N ARG A 547 -39.59 13.53 13.22
CA ARG A 547 -39.19 12.53 12.22
C ARG A 547 -40.27 12.43 11.15
N PRO A 548 -39.92 12.44 9.85
CA PRO A 548 -40.88 12.17 8.78
C PRO A 548 -41.36 10.72 8.87
N ASN A 549 -42.61 10.49 8.55
CA ASN A 549 -43.19 9.16 8.43
C ASN A 549 -42.76 8.53 7.08
N ILE A 550 -42.69 7.21 7.06
CA ILE A 550 -42.54 6.45 5.81
C ILE A 550 -43.92 6.33 5.17
N ALA A 551 -44.06 6.83 3.94
CA ALA A 551 -45.29 6.79 3.15
C ALA A 551 -45.50 5.41 2.49
N GLU A 552 -46.70 5.09 2.10
CA GLU A 552 -47.05 3.87 1.36
C GLU A 552 -46.30 3.78 0.02
N SER A 553 -46.14 4.91 -0.69
CA SER A 553 -45.35 4.98 -1.93
C SER A 553 -43.92 4.48 -1.74
N HIS A 554 -43.26 4.82 -0.63
CA HIS A 554 -41.89 4.37 -0.32
C HIS A 554 -41.81 2.84 -0.14
N ILE A 555 -42.90 2.22 0.35
CA ILE A 555 -42.97 0.76 0.51
C ILE A 555 -43.11 0.10 -0.87
N VAL A 556 -43.93 0.68 -1.76
CA VAL A 556 -44.08 0.22 -3.14
C VAL A 556 -42.77 0.31 -3.89
N ASP A 557 -42.04 1.42 -3.76
CA ASP A 557 -40.73 1.63 -4.36
C ASP A 557 -39.72 0.56 -3.89
N ILE A 558 -39.65 0.30 -2.60
CA ILE A 558 -38.65 -0.67 -2.10
C ILE A 558 -38.99 -2.10 -2.53
N ILE A 559 -40.26 -2.45 -2.65
CA ILE A 559 -40.69 -3.76 -3.19
C ILE A 559 -40.28 -3.90 -4.65
N ALA A 560 -40.49 -2.86 -5.45
CA ALA A 560 -40.06 -2.84 -6.85
C ALA A 560 -38.55 -3.01 -7.01
N LEU A 561 -37.75 -2.30 -6.17
CA LEU A 561 -36.31 -2.44 -6.14
C LEU A 561 -35.85 -3.86 -5.73
N ILE A 562 -36.53 -4.49 -4.77
CA ILE A 562 -36.27 -5.88 -4.39
C ILE A 562 -36.57 -6.85 -5.55
N ASP A 563 -37.61 -6.59 -6.30
CA ASP A 563 -37.99 -7.43 -7.45
C ASP A 563 -36.99 -7.29 -8.61
N GLU A 564 -36.46 -6.10 -8.83
CA GLU A 564 -35.52 -5.83 -9.91
C GLU A 564 -34.09 -6.23 -9.58
N PHE A 565 -33.60 -5.90 -8.37
CA PHE A 565 -32.18 -6.02 -7.99
C PHE A 565 -31.89 -7.18 -7.02
N GLY A 566 -32.93 -7.79 -6.47
CA GLY A 566 -32.82 -8.84 -5.47
C GLY A 566 -32.76 -8.31 -4.03
N VAL A 567 -33.22 -9.14 -3.11
CA VAL A 567 -33.34 -8.78 -1.70
C VAL A 567 -31.99 -8.51 -1.03
N GLU A 568 -30.94 -9.27 -1.40
CA GLU A 568 -29.62 -9.15 -0.78
C GLU A 568 -28.98 -7.79 -1.07
N ALA A 569 -29.01 -7.35 -2.33
CA ALA A 569 -28.46 -6.05 -2.73
C ALA A 569 -29.17 -4.89 -2.00
N VAL A 570 -30.50 -4.87 -2.01
CA VAL A 570 -31.30 -3.82 -1.37
C VAL A 570 -31.11 -3.83 0.14
N ALA A 571 -31.07 -5.01 0.78
CA ALA A 571 -30.88 -5.14 2.22
C ALA A 571 -29.51 -4.65 2.69
N MET A 572 -28.44 -5.02 1.97
CA MET A 572 -27.08 -4.59 2.30
C MET A 572 -26.91 -3.08 2.11
N LEU A 573 -27.45 -2.53 1.04
CA LEU A 573 -27.46 -1.08 0.81
C LEU A 573 -28.24 -0.34 1.92
N LEU A 574 -29.46 -0.80 2.27
CA LEU A 574 -30.24 -0.20 3.37
C LEU A 574 -29.48 -0.24 4.70
N ALA A 575 -28.80 -1.34 5.00
CA ALA A 575 -28.00 -1.46 6.22
C ALA A 575 -26.78 -0.52 6.20
N ALA A 576 -26.06 -0.43 5.07
CA ALA A 576 -24.89 0.44 4.92
C ALA A 576 -25.29 1.92 4.99
N PHE A 577 -26.28 2.37 4.20
CA PHE A 577 -26.78 3.75 4.18
C PHE A 577 -27.49 4.12 5.49
N GLY A 578 -28.21 3.18 6.09
CA GLY A 578 -28.83 3.36 7.40
C GLY A 578 -27.85 3.54 8.56
N ALA A 579 -26.62 3.06 8.42
CA ALA A 579 -25.54 3.29 9.37
C ALA A 579 -24.67 4.52 9.04
N ALA A 580 -24.68 4.99 7.78
CA ALA A 580 -23.84 6.10 7.32
C ALA A 580 -24.20 7.44 8.00
N LYS A 581 -23.24 8.37 7.98
CA LYS A 581 -23.46 9.76 8.41
C LYS A 581 -24.04 10.53 7.22
N ARG A 582 -25.16 11.22 7.44
CA ARG A 582 -25.66 12.20 6.48
C ARG A 582 -24.78 13.42 6.54
N ASP A 583 -24.28 13.86 5.40
CA ASP A 583 -23.56 15.11 5.30
C ASP A 583 -24.59 16.25 5.36
N GLU A 584 -24.38 17.20 6.27
CA GLU A 584 -25.19 18.42 6.32
C GLU A 584 -24.94 19.20 5.02
N PRO A 585 -25.96 19.78 4.39
CA PRO A 585 -25.72 20.69 3.28
C PRO A 585 -24.70 21.74 3.76
N GLN A 586 -23.61 21.92 3.03
CA GLN A 586 -22.75 23.08 3.27
C GLN A 586 -23.63 24.31 3.11
N GLU A 587 -23.99 24.96 4.22
CA GLU A 587 -24.48 26.35 4.15
C GLU A 587 -23.39 27.12 3.41
N LYS A 588 -23.69 27.50 2.17
CA LYS A 588 -22.90 28.52 1.46
C LYS A 588 -22.85 29.69 2.42
N GLU A 589 -21.68 29.96 2.99
CA GLU A 589 -21.43 31.25 3.63
C GLU A 589 -21.67 32.30 2.54
N ASP A 590 -22.89 32.79 2.45
CA ASP A 590 -23.20 34.05 1.81
C ASP A 590 -22.43 35.12 2.58
N LYS A 591 -21.23 35.42 2.06
CA LYS A 591 -20.54 36.64 2.42
C LYS A 591 -21.51 37.78 2.15
N LYS A 592 -22.14 38.28 3.21
CA LYS A 592 -22.83 39.56 3.19
C LYS A 592 -21.81 40.63 2.76
N PRO A 593 -22.24 41.58 1.92
CA PRO A 593 -21.40 42.60 1.31
C PRO A 593 -20.75 43.56 2.30
#